data_268df7246ecbefa4e543d40e749204cf
#
_entry.id   268df7246ecbefa4e543d40e749204cf
#
_cell.length_a   1.000
_cell.length_b   1.000
_cell.length_c   1.000
_cell.angle_alpha   90.00
_cell.angle_beta   90.00
_cell.angle_gamma   90.00
#
_symmetry.space_group_name_H-M   'P 1'
#
loop_
_entity.id
_entity.type
_entity.pdbx_description
1 polymer ?
#
loop_
_entity_poly.entity_id
_entity_poly.type
_entity_poly.pdbx_seq_one_letter_code
_entity_poly.pdbx_strand_id
1 'polypeptide(L)'
;MIESTLEGLVGASVHPAVLNFNNGRTYIRGLSTSGYGRAVVSIQTPDQSAAYRLLSSDQPEGVGPNVVEFSSQAPLSLFETKNASQRLPIFDSPELKAEPVARWANVVDFGADPTGTKDSSAAIQRAVDSGASTLFLPGFFRLTATVELRANVSRVIGTGGWVDYESKARPDFRIQDGSSSESSNPIIKIEHLSSINGGIEVNTSRTICLKSIGVKQQIVFTEKARGGKLFMEDVTTNDLALNEQKVWARQLNVENEGSHIFNRASDLWVLGYKTERGGTLLHTTSGGRSEILGGFSYTTTAGDLAPMFVTENASVFAFFGEVCYTGNPFKTIVREKQNGIEKLLRRGEGETVPYVAEAHAGAK
;
A
#
# COMPACT_ATOMS: atom_id res chain seq x y z
N MET A 1 -8.28 -9.72 9.10
CA MET A 1 -7.03 -10.35 9.62
C MET A 1 -6.33 -11.02 8.46
N ILE A 2 -5.04 -10.84 8.37
CA ILE A 2 -4.23 -11.37 7.25
C ILE A 2 -3.01 -12.06 7.84
N GLU A 3 -2.78 -13.32 7.43
CA GLU A 3 -1.65 -14.18 7.83
C GLU A 3 -1.33 -14.09 9.33
N SER A 4 -2.30 -14.50 10.13
CA SER A 4 -2.27 -14.32 11.59
C SER A 4 -2.29 -15.66 12.31
N THR A 5 -1.62 -15.74 13.46
CA THR A 5 -1.69 -16.89 14.37
C THR A 5 -2.28 -16.44 15.69
N LEU A 6 -3.27 -17.17 16.20
CA LEU A 6 -3.89 -16.93 17.51
C LEU A 6 -3.76 -18.17 18.37
N GLU A 7 -3.17 -18.02 19.55
CA GLU A 7 -2.99 -19.09 20.54
C GLU A 7 -3.89 -18.83 21.75
N GLY A 8 -4.74 -19.79 22.05
CA GLY A 8 -5.64 -19.74 23.19
C GLY A 8 -4.95 -20.15 24.49
N LEU A 9 -5.15 -19.36 25.54
CA LEU A 9 -4.71 -19.71 26.89
C LEU A 9 -5.67 -20.70 27.55
N VAL A 10 -5.36 -21.10 28.80
CA VAL A 10 -6.22 -22.00 29.57
C VAL A 10 -7.67 -21.50 29.61
N GLY A 11 -8.61 -22.37 29.23
CA GLY A 11 -10.04 -22.05 29.15
C GLY A 11 -10.49 -21.51 27.79
N ALA A 12 -9.61 -21.21 26.84
CA ALA A 12 -9.97 -20.70 25.52
C ALA A 12 -10.73 -21.72 24.64
N SER A 13 -10.65 -23.01 24.96
CA SER A 13 -11.28 -24.10 24.20
C SER A 13 -12.82 -24.02 24.10
N VAL A 14 -13.47 -23.24 24.95
CA VAL A 14 -14.92 -22.99 24.90
C VAL A 14 -15.29 -21.73 24.10
N HIS A 15 -14.30 -21.00 23.62
CA HIS A 15 -14.47 -19.72 22.88
C HIS A 15 -13.99 -19.81 21.44
N PRO A 16 -14.52 -18.98 20.53
CA PRO A 16 -13.91 -18.77 19.21
C PRO A 16 -12.67 -17.88 19.33
N ALA A 17 -11.72 -18.07 18.42
CA ALA A 17 -10.55 -17.18 18.32
C ALA A 17 -10.94 -15.79 17.77
N VAL A 18 -11.90 -15.76 16.85
CA VAL A 18 -12.44 -14.53 16.27
C VAL A 18 -13.97 -14.54 16.40
N LEU A 19 -14.50 -13.46 16.94
CA LEU A 19 -15.93 -13.25 17.04
C LEU A 19 -16.34 -12.08 16.14
N ASN A 20 -17.13 -12.37 15.10
CA ASN A 20 -17.79 -11.36 14.28
C ASN A 20 -19.16 -11.05 14.85
N PHE A 21 -19.38 -9.80 15.25
CA PHE A 21 -20.53 -9.41 16.07
C PHE A 21 -21.46 -8.45 15.31
N ASN A 22 -22.79 -8.68 15.41
CA ASN A 22 -23.85 -7.81 14.91
C ASN A 22 -23.66 -7.34 13.46
N ASN A 23 -23.53 -8.27 12.53
CA ASN A 23 -23.29 -7.98 11.11
C ASN A 23 -22.00 -7.18 10.83
N GLY A 24 -21.04 -7.21 11.76
CA GLY A 24 -19.72 -6.69 11.53
C GLY A 24 -19.14 -7.27 10.23
N ARG A 25 -18.41 -6.46 9.51
CA ARG A 25 -17.77 -6.90 8.26
C ARG A 25 -16.37 -7.37 8.56
N THR A 26 -16.14 -8.65 8.34
CA THR A 26 -14.89 -9.31 8.66
C THR A 26 -14.38 -10.04 7.43
N TYR A 27 -13.14 -9.75 7.09
CA TYR A 27 -12.39 -10.52 6.10
C TYR A 27 -11.13 -11.10 6.76
N ILE A 28 -10.90 -12.39 6.54
CA ILE A 28 -9.78 -13.14 7.10
C ILE A 28 -9.13 -13.92 5.98
N ARG A 29 -7.80 -13.92 5.95
CA ARG A 29 -7.00 -14.72 5.03
C ARG A 29 -5.77 -15.25 5.75
N GLY A 30 -5.54 -16.57 5.71
CA GLY A 30 -4.37 -17.18 6.32
C GLY A 30 -4.38 -17.11 7.85
N LEU A 31 -5.49 -17.48 8.52
CA LEU A 31 -5.56 -17.55 9.98
C LEU A 31 -5.25 -18.96 10.44
N SER A 32 -4.30 -19.10 11.34
CA SER A 32 -4.04 -20.32 12.12
C SER A 32 -4.45 -20.11 13.57
N THR A 33 -5.13 -21.10 14.16
CA THR A 33 -5.55 -21.03 15.58
C THR A 33 -5.16 -22.30 16.32
N SER A 34 -4.87 -22.15 17.60
CA SER A 34 -4.65 -23.26 18.53
C SER A 34 -5.30 -22.98 19.88
N GLY A 35 -5.76 -24.02 20.59
CA GLY A 35 -6.36 -23.89 21.92
C GLY A 35 -7.77 -23.28 21.95
N TYR A 36 -8.35 -22.91 20.82
CA TYR A 36 -9.73 -22.43 20.72
C TYR A 36 -10.69 -23.52 20.23
N GLY A 37 -11.97 -23.42 20.61
CA GLY A 37 -13.00 -24.37 20.15
C GLY A 37 -13.34 -24.19 18.66
N ARG A 38 -13.23 -22.97 18.15
CA ARG A 38 -13.46 -22.59 16.73
C ARG A 38 -12.56 -21.45 16.33
N ALA A 39 -12.23 -21.36 15.05
CA ALA A 39 -11.42 -20.25 14.55
C ALA A 39 -12.27 -18.96 14.44
N VAL A 40 -13.43 -19.03 13.79
CA VAL A 40 -14.29 -17.86 13.55
C VAL A 40 -15.74 -18.20 13.87
N VAL A 41 -16.47 -17.28 14.49
CA VAL A 41 -17.91 -17.38 14.70
C VAL A 41 -18.55 -16.03 14.42
N SER A 42 -19.67 -16.02 13.68
CA SER A 42 -20.51 -14.83 13.50
C SER A 42 -21.76 -14.92 14.39
N ILE A 43 -22.02 -13.85 15.13
CA ILE A 43 -23.18 -13.75 16.03
C ILE A 43 -24.06 -12.57 15.66
N GLN A 44 -25.36 -12.81 15.60
CA GLN A 44 -26.37 -11.76 15.59
C GLN A 44 -27.16 -11.83 16.89
N THR A 45 -27.19 -10.74 17.64
CA THR A 45 -28.02 -10.65 18.85
C THR A 45 -29.07 -9.55 18.68
N PRO A 46 -30.33 -9.83 18.96
CA PRO A 46 -31.37 -8.80 19.00
C PRO A 46 -31.14 -7.75 20.09
N ASP A 47 -30.38 -8.11 21.13
CA ASP A 47 -30.11 -7.27 22.31
C ASP A 47 -28.60 -7.35 22.64
N GLN A 48 -27.98 -6.19 22.80
CA GLN A 48 -26.55 -6.08 23.18
C GLN A 48 -26.24 -6.69 24.55
N SER A 49 -27.25 -6.82 25.44
CA SER A 49 -27.09 -7.44 26.75
C SER A 49 -27.01 -8.98 26.71
N ALA A 50 -27.47 -9.60 25.63
CA ALA A 50 -27.39 -11.03 25.39
C ALA A 50 -26.07 -11.47 24.67
N ALA A 51 -25.07 -10.63 24.70
CA ALA A 51 -23.86 -10.63 23.85
C ALA A 51 -23.00 -11.87 23.94
N TYR A 52 -23.22 -12.80 24.79
CA TYR A 52 -22.34 -13.96 25.01
C TYR A 52 -23.00 -15.32 24.94
N ARG A 53 -24.24 -15.41 24.49
CA ARG A 53 -24.75 -16.71 24.09
C ARG A 53 -24.16 -17.08 22.75
N LEU A 54 -23.10 -17.85 22.79
CA LEU A 54 -22.62 -18.59 21.63
C LEU A 54 -23.82 -19.32 21.03
N LEU A 55 -24.33 -18.81 19.92
CA LEU A 55 -25.36 -19.50 19.18
C LEU A 55 -24.78 -20.85 18.73
N SER A 56 -25.59 -21.88 18.94
CA SER A 56 -25.30 -23.27 18.75
C SER A 56 -24.61 -23.57 17.39
N SER A 57 -23.95 -24.67 17.39
CA SER A 57 -23.32 -25.53 16.43
C SER A 57 -23.61 -25.41 14.90
N ASP A 58 -24.50 -24.56 14.44
CA ASP A 58 -25.05 -24.60 13.09
C ASP A 58 -24.46 -23.56 12.12
N GLN A 59 -23.42 -22.81 12.52
CA GLN A 59 -22.71 -21.94 11.58
C GLN A 59 -21.53 -22.72 11.01
N PRO A 60 -21.56 -23.08 9.72
CA PRO A 60 -20.51 -23.90 9.10
C PRO A 60 -19.19 -23.15 8.88
N GLU A 61 -19.12 -21.87 9.25
CA GLU A 61 -18.09 -20.94 8.90
C GLU A 61 -16.97 -20.92 9.95
N GLY A 62 -15.73 -21.04 9.51
CA GLY A 62 -14.55 -20.85 10.34
C GLY A 62 -14.28 -21.95 11.35
N VAL A 63 -14.66 -23.18 11.05
CA VAL A 63 -14.23 -24.34 11.83
C VAL A 63 -12.73 -24.53 11.61
N GLY A 64 -11.92 -24.07 12.59
CA GLY A 64 -10.47 -24.15 12.56
C GLY A 64 -9.92 -25.56 12.50
N PRO A 65 -8.59 -25.73 12.72
CA PRO A 65 -7.70 -24.66 13.21
C PRO A 65 -7.19 -23.68 12.16
N ASN A 66 -7.31 -23.99 10.86
CA ASN A 66 -6.77 -23.17 9.78
C ASN A 66 -7.90 -22.61 8.91
N VAL A 67 -7.93 -21.31 8.73
CA VAL A 67 -8.85 -20.62 7.83
C VAL A 67 -8.06 -20.03 6.67
N VAL A 68 -8.20 -20.61 5.51
CA VAL A 68 -7.52 -20.15 4.29
C VAL A 68 -8.08 -18.80 3.89
N GLU A 69 -9.41 -18.67 3.85
CA GLU A 69 -10.12 -17.44 3.54
C GLU A 69 -11.53 -17.48 4.14
N PHE A 70 -11.95 -16.38 4.73
CA PHE A 70 -13.29 -16.18 5.25
C PHE A 70 -13.73 -14.74 5.00
N SER A 71 -14.98 -14.57 4.57
CA SER A 71 -15.64 -13.28 4.50
C SER A 71 -17.01 -13.41 5.15
N SER A 72 -17.34 -12.52 6.07
CA SER A 72 -18.65 -12.50 6.74
C SER A 72 -19.79 -12.16 5.78
N GLN A 73 -19.48 -11.65 4.61
CA GLN A 73 -20.44 -11.35 3.53
C GLN A 73 -19.80 -11.76 2.20
N ALA A 74 -20.61 -12.27 1.28
CA ALA A 74 -20.14 -12.56 -0.08
C ALA A 74 -19.67 -11.26 -0.75
N PRO A 75 -18.54 -11.26 -1.45
CA PRO A 75 -18.11 -10.12 -2.23
C PRO A 75 -19.15 -9.76 -3.31
N LEU A 76 -19.40 -8.47 -3.49
CA LEU A 76 -20.17 -7.99 -4.64
C LEU A 76 -19.32 -8.10 -5.90
N SER A 77 -19.98 -8.43 -7.00
CA SER A 77 -19.38 -8.49 -8.33
C SER A 77 -20.35 -7.97 -9.37
N LEU A 78 -19.87 -7.15 -10.30
CA LEU A 78 -20.68 -6.64 -11.40
C LEU A 78 -20.70 -7.59 -12.62
N PHE A 79 -19.67 -8.41 -12.76
CA PHE A 79 -19.61 -9.49 -13.75
C PHE A 79 -19.48 -10.83 -13.03
N GLU A 80 -19.88 -11.89 -13.69
CA GLU A 80 -19.77 -13.23 -13.11
C GLU A 80 -18.30 -13.56 -12.75
N THR A 81 -18.07 -13.97 -11.51
CA THR A 81 -16.77 -14.44 -11.02
C THR A 81 -16.96 -15.55 -10.02
N LYS A 82 -15.99 -16.48 -9.98
CA LYS A 82 -15.94 -17.57 -8.99
C LYS A 82 -14.98 -17.24 -7.84
N ASN A 83 -14.21 -16.17 -7.96
CA ASN A 83 -13.19 -15.80 -6.98
C ASN A 83 -13.78 -14.94 -5.87
N ALA A 84 -13.39 -15.24 -4.64
CA ALA A 84 -13.74 -14.42 -3.47
C ALA A 84 -12.75 -13.24 -3.28
N SER A 85 -11.51 -13.41 -3.73
CA SER A 85 -10.45 -12.38 -3.72
C SER A 85 -9.42 -12.64 -4.81
N GLN A 86 -8.41 -11.78 -4.94
CA GLN A 86 -7.33 -11.99 -5.91
C GLN A 86 -6.25 -12.93 -5.42
N ARG A 87 -6.18 -13.18 -4.11
CA ARG A 87 -5.15 -14.02 -3.47
C ARG A 87 -3.74 -13.73 -3.95
N LEU A 88 -3.40 -12.44 -4.08
CA LEU A 88 -2.06 -12.04 -4.45
C LEU A 88 -1.05 -12.57 -3.42
N PRO A 89 0.14 -13.02 -3.86
CA PRO A 89 1.18 -13.45 -2.92
C PRO A 89 1.55 -12.32 -1.97
N ILE A 90 1.74 -12.64 -0.70
CA ILE A 90 2.13 -11.69 0.34
C ILE A 90 3.62 -11.85 0.61
N PHE A 91 4.36 -10.77 0.56
CA PHE A 91 5.78 -10.74 0.87
C PHE A 91 6.08 -9.62 1.85
N ASP A 92 7.00 -9.87 2.75
CA ASP A 92 7.56 -8.87 3.62
C ASP A 92 8.66 -8.08 2.92
N SER A 93 8.84 -6.84 3.37
CA SER A 93 9.97 -6.00 2.95
C SER A 93 11.28 -6.73 3.25
N PRO A 94 12.18 -6.85 2.27
CA PRO A 94 13.43 -7.55 2.53
C PRO A 94 14.27 -6.82 3.57
N GLU A 95 14.86 -7.58 4.49
CA GLU A 95 15.78 -7.06 5.48
C GLU A 95 17.16 -6.80 4.86
N LEU A 96 17.72 -5.63 5.19
CA LEU A 96 19.12 -5.33 4.88
C LEU A 96 20.00 -5.80 6.01
N LYS A 97 21.15 -6.39 5.66
CA LYS A 97 22.17 -6.73 6.66
C LYS A 97 22.58 -5.47 7.43
N ALA A 98 22.61 -5.57 8.75
CA ALA A 98 23.06 -4.47 9.59
C ALA A 98 24.52 -4.11 9.28
N GLU A 99 24.76 -2.83 9.05
CA GLU A 99 26.09 -2.27 8.86
C GLU A 99 26.50 -1.44 10.08
N PRO A 100 27.74 -1.55 10.58
CA PRO A 100 28.21 -0.71 11.68
C PRO A 100 28.08 0.78 11.36
N VAL A 101 27.55 1.57 12.29
CA VAL A 101 27.31 3.02 12.11
C VAL A 101 28.60 3.77 11.69
N ALA A 102 29.76 3.30 12.15
CA ALA A 102 31.06 3.88 11.77
C ALA A 102 31.38 3.80 10.26
N ARG A 103 30.62 3.00 9.50
CA ARG A 103 30.74 2.90 8.03
C ARG A 103 29.72 3.73 7.28
N TRP A 104 28.79 4.35 7.98
CA TRP A 104 27.77 5.19 7.35
C TRP A 104 28.40 6.50 6.90
N ALA A 105 28.03 6.96 5.72
CA ALA A 105 28.38 8.31 5.27
C ALA A 105 27.37 9.30 5.85
N ASN A 106 27.75 10.00 6.92
CA ASN A 106 27.00 11.13 7.42
C ASN A 106 27.17 12.29 6.44
N VAL A 107 26.09 12.72 5.78
CA VAL A 107 26.17 13.75 4.73
C VAL A 107 26.72 15.11 5.24
N VAL A 108 26.59 15.38 6.55
CA VAL A 108 27.14 16.59 7.17
C VAL A 108 28.68 16.60 7.11
N ASP A 109 29.35 15.45 7.23
CA ASP A 109 30.79 15.32 7.12
C ASP A 109 31.29 15.64 5.70
N PHE A 110 30.42 15.59 4.70
CA PHE A 110 30.66 15.98 3.32
C PHE A 110 30.28 17.43 3.03
N GLY A 111 29.86 18.19 4.05
CA GLY A 111 29.52 19.61 3.96
C GLY A 111 28.06 19.91 3.67
N ALA A 112 27.14 18.95 3.85
CA ALA A 112 25.71 19.24 3.78
C ALA A 112 25.28 20.10 4.98
N ASP A 113 24.36 21.05 4.75
CA ASP A 113 23.81 21.91 5.78
C ASP A 113 22.54 21.29 6.39
N PRO A 114 22.60 20.76 7.63
CA PRO A 114 21.47 20.09 8.25
C PRO A 114 20.37 21.06 8.72
N THR A 115 20.52 22.36 8.53
CA THR A 115 19.51 23.38 8.87
C THR A 115 18.54 23.66 7.71
N GLY A 116 18.85 23.18 6.50
CA GLY A 116 18.07 23.42 5.29
C GLY A 116 18.16 24.84 4.73
N THR A 117 19.12 25.64 5.19
CA THR A 117 19.27 27.05 4.73
C THR A 117 20.13 27.15 3.48
N LYS A 118 21.08 26.25 3.29
CA LYS A 118 22.00 26.22 2.14
C LYS A 118 21.78 24.96 1.30
N ASP A 119 22.13 25.07 0.01
CA ASP A 119 22.13 23.93 -0.88
C ASP A 119 23.06 22.81 -0.42
N SER A 120 22.51 21.62 -0.30
CA SER A 120 23.22 20.42 0.12
C SER A 120 23.41 19.39 -1.00
N SER A 121 22.94 19.69 -2.23
CA SER A 121 22.93 18.74 -3.34
C SER A 121 24.32 18.16 -3.63
N ALA A 122 25.32 19.03 -3.83
CA ALA A 122 26.69 18.59 -4.14
C ALA A 122 27.34 17.84 -2.95
N ALA A 123 27.02 18.20 -1.71
CA ALA A 123 27.53 17.54 -0.52
C ALA A 123 26.97 16.12 -0.38
N ILE A 124 25.65 15.98 -0.54
CA ILE A 124 25.01 14.66 -0.50
C ILE A 124 25.49 13.79 -1.66
N GLN A 125 25.68 14.38 -2.86
CA GLN A 125 26.26 13.64 -3.99
C GLN A 125 27.68 13.14 -3.70
N ARG A 126 28.53 13.94 -3.05
CA ARG A 126 29.87 13.47 -2.62
C ARG A 126 29.79 12.31 -1.64
N ALA A 127 28.79 12.31 -0.74
CA ALA A 127 28.58 11.19 0.17
C ALA A 127 28.19 9.91 -0.60
N VAL A 128 27.33 10.00 -1.63
CA VAL A 128 27.03 8.90 -2.55
C VAL A 128 28.31 8.41 -3.24
N ASP A 129 29.09 9.35 -3.78
CA ASP A 129 30.29 9.07 -4.59
C ASP A 129 31.48 8.56 -3.74
N SER A 130 31.40 8.63 -2.42
CA SER A 130 32.37 8.03 -1.51
C SER A 130 32.39 6.49 -1.56
N GLY A 131 31.37 5.87 -2.16
CA GLY A 131 31.20 4.42 -2.23
C GLY A 131 30.53 3.81 -0.99
N ALA A 132 30.10 4.63 -0.01
CA ALA A 132 29.36 4.13 1.14
C ALA A 132 28.04 3.48 0.73
N SER A 133 27.68 2.39 1.40
CA SER A 133 26.41 1.69 1.16
C SER A 133 25.24 2.31 1.92
N THR A 134 25.51 3.01 3.02
CA THR A 134 24.52 3.69 3.86
C THR A 134 24.79 5.18 3.92
N LEU A 135 23.80 5.98 3.54
CA LEU A 135 23.79 7.43 3.71
C LEU A 135 22.96 7.80 4.94
N PHE A 136 23.51 8.64 5.80
CA PHE A 136 22.83 9.15 6.99
C PHE A 136 22.52 10.63 6.85
N LEU A 137 21.24 10.98 6.94
CA LEU A 137 20.70 12.34 6.77
C LEU A 137 20.11 12.85 8.10
N PRO A 138 20.93 13.37 9.04
CA PRO A 138 20.48 13.75 10.38
C PRO A 138 19.92 15.17 10.47
N GLY A 139 19.00 15.57 9.58
CA GLY A 139 18.49 16.94 9.62
C GLY A 139 17.57 17.31 8.49
N PHE A 140 17.57 18.60 8.18
CA PHE A 140 16.77 19.21 7.10
C PHE A 140 17.72 19.62 5.97
N PHE A 141 17.41 19.22 4.75
CA PHE A 141 18.32 19.46 3.62
C PHE A 141 17.60 20.09 2.46
N ARG A 142 18.13 21.22 1.99
CA ARG A 142 17.67 21.89 0.78
C ARG A 142 18.49 21.42 -0.40
N LEU A 143 17.83 21.11 -1.51
CA LEU A 143 18.44 20.70 -2.76
C LEU A 143 18.15 21.71 -3.86
N THR A 144 19.11 21.96 -4.73
CA THR A 144 18.97 22.71 -5.98
C THR A 144 19.25 21.85 -7.21
N ALA A 145 19.73 20.61 -6.99
CA ALA A 145 19.96 19.61 -8.01
C ALA A 145 19.55 18.23 -7.50
N THR A 146 19.05 17.38 -8.39
CA THR A 146 18.74 15.97 -8.10
C THR A 146 19.99 15.24 -7.61
N VAL A 147 19.85 14.47 -6.54
CA VAL A 147 20.88 13.57 -6.06
C VAL A 147 20.70 12.19 -6.69
N GLU A 148 21.76 11.69 -7.33
CA GLU A 148 21.76 10.40 -8.02
C GLU A 148 22.18 9.29 -7.05
N LEU A 149 21.19 8.51 -6.58
CA LEU A 149 21.42 7.34 -5.72
C LEU A 149 21.84 6.14 -6.58
N ARG A 150 23.15 5.90 -6.69
CA ARG A 150 23.74 4.86 -7.53
C ARG A 150 23.69 3.47 -6.87
N ALA A 151 24.08 2.45 -7.59
CA ALA A 151 23.97 1.05 -7.14
C ALA A 151 24.79 0.68 -5.89
N ASN A 152 25.82 1.46 -5.53
CA ASN A 152 26.53 1.27 -4.27
C ASN A 152 25.63 1.54 -3.06
N VAL A 153 24.67 2.47 -3.17
CA VAL A 153 23.77 2.82 -2.08
C VAL A 153 22.70 1.75 -1.93
N SER A 154 22.69 1.10 -0.77
CA SER A 154 21.63 0.18 -0.35
C SER A 154 20.68 0.78 0.68
N ARG A 155 21.09 1.86 1.36
CA ARG A 155 20.31 2.48 2.43
C ARG A 155 20.45 3.99 2.45
N VAL A 156 19.33 4.68 2.60
CA VAL A 156 19.25 6.09 2.98
C VAL A 156 18.41 6.16 4.24
N ILE A 157 18.97 6.66 5.33
CA ILE A 157 18.30 6.74 6.63
C ILE A 157 18.32 8.16 7.17
N GLY A 158 17.15 8.65 7.56
CA GLY A 158 16.98 9.94 8.24
C GLY A 158 16.69 9.78 9.73
N THR A 159 16.43 10.90 10.39
CA THR A 159 16.01 10.99 11.79
C THR A 159 14.70 11.77 11.95
N GLY A 160 13.80 11.66 10.96
CA GLY A 160 12.55 12.43 10.93
C GLY A 160 12.69 13.83 10.31
N GLY A 161 13.86 14.17 9.77
CA GLY A 161 14.06 15.39 9.00
C GLY A 161 13.38 15.35 7.62
N TRP A 162 13.56 16.38 6.82
CA TRP A 162 13.02 16.44 5.47
C TRP A 162 14.10 16.80 4.45
N VAL A 163 13.81 16.43 3.20
CA VAL A 163 14.54 16.87 2.01
C VAL A 163 13.60 17.73 1.18
N ASP A 164 14.02 18.91 0.81
CA ASP A 164 13.21 19.85 0.04
C ASP A 164 13.96 20.32 -1.21
N TYR A 165 13.26 20.29 -2.33
CA TYR A 165 13.77 20.77 -3.58
C TYR A 165 13.21 22.16 -3.89
N GLU A 166 14.07 23.10 -4.25
CA GLU A 166 13.69 24.48 -4.54
C GLU A 166 12.80 24.62 -5.79
N SER A 167 12.85 23.62 -6.67
CA SER A 167 12.06 23.63 -7.91
C SER A 167 11.28 22.33 -8.07
N LYS A 168 9.95 22.42 -8.20
CA LYS A 168 9.06 21.29 -8.44
C LYS A 168 9.28 20.52 -9.76
N ALA A 169 10.23 20.96 -10.57
CA ALA A 169 10.48 20.39 -11.91
C ALA A 169 11.41 19.17 -11.93
N ARG A 170 11.99 18.78 -10.78
CA ARG A 170 12.97 17.66 -10.72
C ARG A 170 12.75 16.86 -9.43
N PRO A 171 13.04 15.53 -9.43
CA PRO A 171 13.00 14.75 -8.19
C PRO A 171 14.16 15.13 -7.26
N ASP A 172 13.94 15.02 -5.94
CA ASP A 172 15.01 15.12 -4.95
C ASP A 172 16.03 14.00 -5.13
N PHE A 173 15.53 12.79 -5.31
CA PHE A 173 16.34 11.61 -5.51
C PHE A 173 16.00 10.92 -6.82
N ARG A 174 17.05 10.52 -7.55
CA ARG A 174 16.94 9.58 -8.65
C ARG A 174 17.65 8.29 -8.28
N ILE A 175 16.91 7.18 -8.23
CA ILE A 175 17.46 5.86 -7.98
C ILE A 175 17.82 5.23 -9.31
N GLN A 176 19.06 4.81 -9.48
CA GLN A 176 19.53 4.24 -10.73
C GLN A 176 20.51 3.07 -10.52
N ASP A 177 20.78 2.39 -11.61
CA ASP A 177 21.82 1.37 -11.67
C ASP A 177 23.21 2.02 -11.56
N GLY A 178 24.19 1.26 -11.08
CA GLY A 178 25.60 1.66 -11.14
C GLY A 178 26.20 1.48 -12.52
N SER A 179 27.42 1.96 -12.67
CA SER A 179 28.27 1.56 -13.79
C SER A 179 28.54 0.06 -13.72
N SER A 180 28.77 -0.59 -14.84
CA SER A 180 29.01 -2.04 -14.97
C SER A 180 30.18 -2.60 -14.14
N SER A 181 30.99 -1.73 -13.53
CA SER A 181 32.13 -2.05 -12.68
C SER A 181 31.84 -1.95 -11.17
N GLU A 182 30.69 -1.43 -10.78
CA GLU A 182 30.32 -1.29 -9.37
C GLU A 182 29.51 -2.50 -8.89
N SER A 183 29.76 -2.96 -7.64
CA SER A 183 28.93 -3.98 -7.02
C SER A 183 27.53 -3.43 -6.86
N SER A 184 26.57 -3.95 -7.63
CA SER A 184 25.20 -3.49 -7.58
C SER A 184 24.48 -4.12 -6.38
N ASN A 185 24.05 -3.30 -5.42
CA ASN A 185 23.11 -3.74 -4.42
C ASN A 185 21.73 -3.96 -5.07
N PRO A 186 21.13 -5.17 -4.98
CA PRO A 186 19.85 -5.46 -5.60
C PRO A 186 18.67 -4.76 -4.92
N ILE A 187 18.91 -4.14 -3.75
CA ILE A 187 17.91 -3.50 -2.92
C ILE A 187 18.39 -2.09 -2.56
N ILE A 188 17.46 -1.15 -2.54
CA ILE A 188 17.65 0.14 -1.86
C ILE A 188 16.49 0.39 -0.90
N LYS A 189 16.81 0.80 0.33
CA LYS A 189 15.87 1.18 1.37
C LYS A 189 16.02 2.65 1.71
N ILE A 190 14.92 3.41 1.64
CA ILE A 190 14.85 4.81 2.08
C ILE A 190 13.90 4.86 3.25
N GLU A 191 14.39 5.34 4.41
CA GLU A 191 13.61 5.24 5.64
C GLU A 191 13.80 6.42 6.60
N HIS A 192 12.75 6.68 7.40
CA HIS A 192 12.74 7.65 8.49
C HIS A 192 13.04 9.10 8.05
N LEU A 193 12.52 9.50 6.91
CA LEU A 193 12.43 10.89 6.48
C LEU A 193 10.98 11.37 6.60
N SER A 194 10.72 12.44 7.34
CA SER A 194 9.35 12.95 7.49
C SER A 194 8.78 13.42 6.17
N SER A 195 9.61 13.92 5.27
CA SER A 195 9.18 14.35 3.93
C SER A 195 10.32 14.39 2.92
N ILE A 196 10.01 13.95 1.69
CA ILE A 196 10.76 14.18 0.45
C ILE A 196 9.86 15.04 -0.43
N ASN A 197 10.14 16.34 -0.50
CA ASN A 197 9.19 17.32 -1.04
C ASN A 197 9.21 17.39 -2.58
N GLY A 198 10.35 17.09 -3.22
CA GLY A 198 10.51 17.12 -4.67
C GLY A 198 10.28 15.76 -5.37
N GLY A 199 10.04 14.70 -4.60
CA GLY A 199 9.72 13.38 -5.13
C GLY A 199 10.93 12.46 -5.37
N ILE A 200 10.62 11.26 -5.87
CA ILE A 200 11.59 10.20 -6.16
C ILE A 200 11.38 9.72 -7.59
N GLU A 201 12.44 9.64 -8.39
CA GLU A 201 12.45 8.97 -9.68
C GLU A 201 13.13 7.60 -9.55
N VAL A 202 12.45 6.55 -9.96
CA VAL A 202 12.95 5.17 -9.99
C VAL A 202 13.34 4.83 -11.42
N ASN A 203 14.65 4.81 -11.69
CA ASN A 203 15.23 4.53 -13.00
C ASN A 203 16.06 3.24 -12.98
N THR A 204 15.52 2.20 -12.37
CA THR A 204 16.17 0.90 -12.15
C THR A 204 15.13 -0.17 -11.90
N SER A 205 15.46 -1.44 -12.14
CA SER A 205 14.66 -2.61 -11.74
C SER A 205 15.03 -3.16 -10.37
N ARG A 206 15.91 -2.49 -9.60
CA ARG A 206 16.24 -2.86 -8.22
C ARG A 206 14.98 -2.92 -7.36
N THR A 207 15.01 -3.71 -6.32
CA THR A 207 13.94 -3.71 -5.30
C THR A 207 14.01 -2.42 -4.48
N ILE A 208 12.91 -1.69 -4.44
CA ILE A 208 12.77 -0.44 -3.69
C ILE A 208 11.99 -0.71 -2.42
N CYS A 209 12.52 -0.28 -1.28
CA CYS A 209 11.84 -0.31 0.03
C CYS A 209 11.73 1.11 0.57
N LEU A 210 10.52 1.57 0.81
CA LEU A 210 10.20 2.87 1.41
C LEU A 210 9.58 2.62 2.77
N LYS A 211 10.11 3.25 3.84
CA LYS A 211 9.62 3.02 5.20
C LYS A 211 9.57 4.30 6.02
N SER A 212 8.40 4.56 6.61
CA SER A 212 8.14 5.74 7.45
C SER A 212 8.60 7.02 6.77
N ILE A 213 8.05 7.27 5.58
CA ILE A 213 8.38 8.45 4.77
C ILE A 213 7.14 9.09 4.15
N GLY A 214 7.19 10.42 3.99
CA GLY A 214 6.27 11.17 3.13
C GLY A 214 6.94 11.57 1.81
N VAL A 215 6.28 11.38 0.68
CA VAL A 215 6.72 11.85 -0.64
C VAL A 215 5.67 12.83 -1.16
N LYS A 216 5.93 14.14 -1.06
CA LYS A 216 4.90 15.16 -1.35
C LYS A 216 4.65 15.41 -2.83
N GLN A 217 5.60 15.10 -3.69
CA GLN A 217 5.37 15.11 -5.14
C GLN A 217 5.00 13.69 -5.58
N GLN A 218 5.73 13.13 -6.50
CA GLN A 218 5.44 11.82 -7.08
C GLN A 218 6.59 10.85 -6.86
N ILE A 219 6.22 9.56 -6.86
CA ILE A 219 7.17 8.47 -7.09
C ILE A 219 7.00 8.10 -8.56
N VAL A 220 7.96 8.49 -9.39
CA VAL A 220 7.93 8.30 -10.83
C VAL A 220 8.73 7.07 -11.22
N PHE A 221 8.11 6.15 -11.97
CA PHE A 221 8.76 4.94 -12.48
C PHE A 221 9.07 5.11 -13.97
N THR A 222 10.35 5.02 -14.34
CA THR A 222 10.74 5.02 -15.75
C THR A 222 10.56 3.65 -16.39
N GLU A 223 10.78 3.54 -17.70
CA GLU A 223 10.75 2.26 -18.42
C GLU A 223 11.69 1.20 -17.82
N LYS A 224 12.83 1.60 -17.25
CA LYS A 224 13.78 0.70 -16.59
C LYS A 224 13.24 0.09 -15.28
N ALA A 225 12.23 0.71 -14.69
CA ALA A 225 11.62 0.21 -13.47
C ALA A 225 10.59 -0.90 -13.70
N ARG A 226 10.26 -1.23 -14.95
CA ARG A 226 9.31 -2.30 -15.26
C ARG A 226 9.78 -3.65 -14.69
N GLY A 227 8.85 -4.42 -14.16
CA GLY A 227 9.14 -5.70 -13.49
C GLY A 227 9.79 -5.56 -12.11
N GLY A 228 10.13 -4.33 -11.69
CA GLY A 228 10.71 -4.05 -10.38
C GLY A 228 9.74 -4.33 -9.23
N LYS A 229 10.31 -4.50 -8.03
CA LYS A 229 9.56 -4.69 -6.78
C LYS A 229 9.58 -3.44 -5.94
N LEU A 230 8.41 -3.07 -5.41
CA LEU A 230 8.25 -1.95 -4.49
C LEU A 230 7.61 -2.42 -3.18
N PHE A 231 8.27 -2.18 -2.08
CA PHE A 231 7.75 -2.36 -0.74
C PHE A 231 7.56 -1.00 -0.07
N MET A 232 6.38 -0.79 0.50
CA MET A 232 6.03 0.43 1.21
C MET A 232 5.49 0.09 2.60
N GLU A 233 6.07 0.68 3.64
CA GLU A 233 5.65 0.54 5.03
C GLU A 233 5.51 1.93 5.65
N ASP A 234 4.28 2.31 6.00
CA ASP A 234 4.00 3.63 6.56
C ASP A 234 4.46 4.76 5.61
N VAL A 235 3.85 4.80 4.43
CA VAL A 235 4.21 5.74 3.38
C VAL A 235 3.03 6.64 3.03
N THR A 236 3.28 7.93 2.95
CA THR A 236 2.34 8.93 2.43
C THR A 236 2.83 9.48 1.10
N THR A 237 1.95 9.58 0.10
CA THR A 237 2.25 10.22 -1.20
C THR A 237 1.02 10.91 -1.77
N ASN A 238 1.21 11.84 -2.72
CA ASN A 238 0.08 12.50 -3.37
C ASN A 238 -0.62 11.60 -4.38
N ASP A 239 0.15 10.87 -5.16
CA ASP A 239 -0.34 9.88 -6.13
C ASP A 239 0.65 8.73 -6.28
N LEU A 240 0.18 7.65 -6.90
CA LEU A 240 0.99 6.48 -7.18
C LEU A 240 0.59 5.92 -8.55
N ALA A 241 1.44 6.13 -9.55
CA ALA A 241 1.25 5.59 -10.89
C ALA A 241 2.18 4.39 -11.13
N LEU A 242 1.59 3.21 -11.25
CA LEU A 242 2.28 1.94 -11.43
C LEU A 242 2.15 1.46 -12.88
N ASN A 243 3.21 0.89 -13.43
CA ASN A 243 3.25 0.33 -14.77
C ASN A 243 4.16 -0.91 -14.81
N GLU A 244 3.54 -2.10 -14.71
CA GLU A 244 4.23 -3.41 -14.71
C GLU A 244 5.11 -3.66 -13.48
N GLN A 245 4.84 -3.05 -12.30
CA GLN A 245 5.54 -3.34 -11.05
C GLN A 245 4.86 -4.44 -10.24
N LYS A 246 5.57 -4.96 -9.23
CA LYS A 246 5.04 -5.79 -8.14
C LYS A 246 5.15 -5.00 -6.84
N VAL A 247 4.00 -4.71 -6.22
CA VAL A 247 3.91 -3.76 -5.10
C VAL A 247 3.27 -4.39 -3.88
N TRP A 248 3.92 -4.25 -2.74
CA TRP A 248 3.39 -4.59 -1.42
C TRP A 248 3.42 -3.35 -0.55
N ALA A 249 2.25 -2.91 -0.10
CA ALA A 249 2.13 -1.74 0.76
C ALA A 249 1.43 -2.10 2.09
N ARG A 250 1.97 -1.60 3.18
CA ARG A 250 1.38 -1.63 4.51
C ARG A 250 1.30 -0.22 5.05
N GLN A 251 0.12 0.20 5.52
CA GLN A 251 -0.11 1.57 5.99
C GLN A 251 0.21 2.61 4.88
N LEU A 252 -0.49 2.49 3.76
CA LEU A 252 -0.36 3.43 2.64
C LEU A 252 -1.38 4.56 2.78
N ASN A 253 -0.94 5.80 2.67
CA ASN A 253 -1.78 6.98 2.57
C ASN A 253 -1.53 7.69 1.24
N VAL A 254 -2.58 7.85 0.42
CA VAL A 254 -2.52 8.61 -0.84
C VAL A 254 -3.64 9.63 -0.86
N GLU A 255 -3.31 10.92 -1.00
CA GLU A 255 -4.29 12.00 -0.93
C GLU A 255 -4.18 12.92 -2.14
N ASN A 256 -5.20 12.91 -2.99
CA ASN A 256 -5.26 13.70 -4.22
C ASN A 256 -6.73 14.07 -4.54
N GLU A 257 -6.93 15.06 -5.40
CA GLU A 257 -8.23 15.38 -5.99
C GLU A 257 -8.47 14.62 -7.31
N GLY A 258 -7.42 14.09 -7.93
CA GLY A 258 -7.46 13.29 -9.15
C GLY A 258 -7.48 11.79 -8.88
N SER A 259 -6.76 11.01 -9.68
CA SER A 259 -6.55 9.59 -9.43
C SER A 259 -5.48 9.40 -8.35
N HIS A 260 -5.81 8.69 -7.27
CA HIS A 260 -4.88 8.44 -6.17
C HIS A 260 -3.88 7.34 -6.54
N ILE A 261 -4.39 6.15 -6.90
CA ILE A 261 -3.56 5.04 -7.36
C ILE A 261 -4.00 4.67 -8.78
N PHE A 262 -3.07 4.75 -9.72
CA PHE A 262 -3.26 4.25 -11.07
C PHE A 262 -2.39 3.00 -11.26
N ASN A 263 -3.03 1.84 -11.41
CA ASN A 263 -2.38 0.56 -11.60
C ASN A 263 -2.56 0.07 -13.04
N ARG A 264 -1.51 0.17 -13.84
CA ARG A 264 -1.47 -0.39 -15.19
C ARG A 264 -0.61 -1.66 -15.18
N ALA A 265 -1.22 -2.80 -15.48
CA ALA A 265 -0.52 -4.08 -15.66
C ALA A 265 0.38 -4.51 -14.49
N SER A 266 0.17 -3.96 -13.27
CA SER A 266 0.97 -4.27 -12.09
C SER A 266 0.21 -5.20 -11.14
N ASP A 267 0.94 -5.90 -10.27
CA ASP A 267 0.37 -6.57 -9.11
C ASP A 267 0.49 -5.65 -7.90
N LEU A 268 -0.63 -5.19 -7.36
CA LEU A 268 -0.70 -4.31 -6.20
C LEU A 268 -1.42 -4.99 -5.05
N TRP A 269 -0.70 -5.26 -3.96
CA TRP A 269 -1.25 -5.73 -2.70
C TRP A 269 -1.12 -4.65 -1.63
N VAL A 270 -2.22 -4.29 -0.95
CA VAL A 270 -2.24 -3.25 0.08
C VAL A 270 -2.95 -3.75 1.33
N LEU A 271 -2.29 -3.66 2.47
CA LEU A 271 -2.86 -3.86 3.80
C LEU A 271 -2.88 -2.53 4.55
N GLY A 272 -4.07 -1.99 4.79
CA GLY A 272 -4.25 -0.68 5.40
C GLY A 272 -4.01 0.46 4.39
N TYR A 273 -5.09 0.84 3.70
CA TYR A 273 -5.12 1.99 2.80
C TYR A 273 -5.97 3.09 3.41
N LYS A 274 -5.37 4.21 3.77
CA LYS A 274 -6.09 5.41 4.19
C LYS A 274 -6.04 6.45 3.09
N THR A 275 -7.14 7.16 2.87
CA THR A 275 -7.19 8.25 1.89
C THR A 275 -8.23 9.28 2.26
N GLU A 276 -8.02 10.49 1.76
CA GLU A 276 -8.93 11.64 1.92
C GLU A 276 -9.27 12.21 0.55
N ARG A 277 -10.23 13.14 0.54
CA ARG A 277 -10.69 13.89 -0.62
C ARG A 277 -11.54 13.06 -1.59
N GLY A 278 -11.87 13.67 -2.73
CA GLY A 278 -12.56 13.03 -3.85
C GLY A 278 -11.58 12.41 -4.83
N GLY A 279 -12.03 12.17 -6.03
CA GLY A 279 -11.24 11.54 -7.10
C GLY A 279 -11.34 10.01 -7.10
N THR A 280 -10.69 9.36 -8.04
CA THR A 280 -10.68 7.91 -8.14
C THR A 280 -9.60 7.34 -7.22
N LEU A 281 -10.01 6.60 -6.18
CA LEU A 281 -9.09 6.06 -5.18
C LEU A 281 -8.17 4.97 -5.73
N LEU A 282 -8.70 4.17 -6.68
CA LEU A 282 -7.94 3.14 -7.38
C LEU A 282 -8.48 2.98 -8.80
N HIS A 283 -7.61 3.11 -9.77
CA HIS A 283 -7.89 2.77 -11.17
C HIS A 283 -6.96 1.65 -11.61
N THR A 284 -7.52 0.47 -11.88
CA THR A 284 -6.76 -0.71 -12.33
C THR A 284 -7.12 -1.03 -13.77
N THR A 285 -6.11 -1.20 -14.62
CA THR A 285 -6.29 -1.40 -16.07
C THR A 285 -5.26 -2.34 -16.69
N SER A 286 -5.46 -2.71 -17.94
CA SER A 286 -4.50 -3.45 -18.78
C SER A 286 -4.05 -4.78 -18.17
N GLY A 287 -4.97 -5.56 -17.59
CA GLY A 287 -4.65 -6.83 -16.94
C GLY A 287 -3.97 -6.70 -15.57
N GLY A 288 -3.86 -5.48 -15.04
CA GLY A 288 -3.38 -5.26 -13.67
C GLY A 288 -4.24 -5.98 -12.65
N ARG A 289 -3.64 -6.33 -11.52
CA ARG A 289 -4.33 -6.94 -10.38
C ARG A 289 -4.13 -6.10 -9.14
N SER A 290 -5.21 -5.79 -8.43
CA SER A 290 -5.17 -5.00 -7.20
C SER A 290 -5.93 -5.69 -6.09
N GLU A 291 -5.34 -5.76 -4.90
CA GLU A 291 -5.95 -6.30 -3.71
C GLU A 291 -5.81 -5.33 -2.54
N ILE A 292 -6.91 -4.69 -2.14
CA ILE A 292 -6.97 -3.73 -1.02
C ILE A 292 -7.63 -4.43 0.17
N LEU A 293 -6.83 -4.69 1.21
CA LEU A 293 -7.24 -5.38 2.42
C LEU A 293 -7.32 -4.40 3.59
N GLY A 294 -8.52 -3.86 3.83
CA GLY A 294 -8.76 -2.85 4.85
C GLY A 294 -8.41 -1.44 4.36
N GLY A 295 -9.28 -0.88 3.52
CA GLY A 295 -9.23 0.52 3.10
C GLY A 295 -10.16 1.38 3.94
N PHE A 296 -9.79 2.64 4.15
CA PHE A 296 -10.65 3.66 4.72
C PHE A 296 -10.51 4.97 3.96
N SER A 297 -11.64 5.49 3.49
CA SER A 297 -11.73 6.78 2.81
C SER A 297 -12.70 7.70 3.55
N TYR A 298 -12.34 8.97 3.66
CA TYR A 298 -13.31 9.99 3.98
C TYR A 298 -13.22 11.16 3.00
N THR A 299 -14.40 11.51 2.43
CA THR A 299 -14.48 12.58 1.47
C THR A 299 -14.56 13.93 2.15
N THR A 300 -13.85 14.90 1.58
CA THR A 300 -13.89 16.32 1.97
C THR A 300 -14.17 17.24 0.78
N THR A 301 -14.29 16.66 -0.42
CA THR A 301 -14.44 17.37 -1.69
C THR A 301 -15.93 17.57 -2.02
N ALA A 302 -16.29 18.78 -2.39
CA ALA A 302 -17.64 19.11 -2.84
C ALA A 302 -17.82 18.82 -4.34
N GLY A 303 -19.08 18.63 -4.76
CA GLY A 303 -19.45 18.48 -6.16
C GLY A 303 -19.74 17.04 -6.57
N ASP A 304 -19.65 16.78 -7.86
CA ASP A 304 -19.90 15.45 -8.43
C ASP A 304 -18.56 14.70 -8.56
N LEU A 305 -18.35 13.76 -7.65
CA LEU A 305 -17.10 13.02 -7.57
C LEU A 305 -16.98 11.98 -8.68
N ALA A 306 -15.76 11.78 -9.17
CA ALA A 306 -15.43 10.65 -10.04
C ALA A 306 -15.76 9.32 -9.36
N PRO A 307 -15.94 8.21 -10.11
CA PRO A 307 -16.14 6.90 -9.50
C PRO A 307 -15.01 6.56 -8.51
N MET A 308 -15.37 6.01 -7.34
CA MET A 308 -14.43 5.69 -6.28
C MET A 308 -13.38 4.65 -6.73
N PHE A 309 -13.83 3.57 -7.37
CA PHE A 309 -12.98 2.56 -7.98
C PHE A 309 -13.29 2.44 -9.47
N VAL A 310 -12.24 2.32 -10.28
CA VAL A 310 -12.33 2.11 -11.72
C VAL A 310 -11.53 0.87 -12.11
N THR A 311 -12.18 -0.05 -12.82
CA THR A 311 -11.55 -1.30 -13.27
C THR A 311 -11.82 -1.48 -14.76
N GLU A 312 -10.76 -1.63 -15.57
CA GLU A 312 -10.87 -1.75 -17.02
C GLU A 312 -10.04 -2.93 -17.52
N ASN A 313 -10.71 -4.04 -17.91
CA ASN A 313 -10.07 -5.30 -18.31
C ASN A 313 -8.95 -5.69 -17.31
N ALA A 314 -9.27 -5.72 -16.03
CA ALA A 314 -8.34 -5.90 -14.92
C ALA A 314 -9.04 -6.61 -13.77
N SER A 315 -8.28 -6.99 -12.74
CA SER A 315 -8.80 -7.68 -11.57
C SER A 315 -8.62 -6.86 -10.31
N VAL A 316 -9.67 -6.74 -9.51
CA VAL A 316 -9.65 -5.98 -8.25
C VAL A 316 -10.35 -6.77 -7.16
N PHE A 317 -9.79 -6.78 -5.97
CA PHE A 317 -10.49 -7.05 -4.73
C PHE A 317 -10.33 -5.84 -3.80
N ALA A 318 -11.43 -5.31 -3.29
CA ALA A 318 -11.40 -4.18 -2.38
C ALA A 318 -12.31 -4.46 -1.17
N PHE A 319 -11.70 -4.49 0.01
CA PHE A 319 -12.38 -4.49 1.29
C PHE A 319 -12.12 -3.16 1.98
N PHE A 320 -13.13 -2.29 2.03
CA PHE A 320 -12.97 -0.89 2.44
C PHE A 320 -14.20 -0.35 3.15
N GLY A 321 -14.02 0.74 3.89
CA GLY A 321 -15.07 1.58 4.43
C GLY A 321 -14.94 3.01 3.92
N GLU A 322 -16.06 3.72 3.80
CA GLU A 322 -16.09 5.11 3.38
C GLU A 322 -17.05 5.91 4.24
N VAL A 323 -16.66 7.13 4.57
CA VAL A 323 -17.52 8.14 5.18
C VAL A 323 -17.39 9.45 4.43
N CYS A 324 -18.47 10.23 4.38
CA CYS A 324 -18.41 11.62 3.94
C CYS A 324 -18.30 12.51 5.17
N TYR A 325 -17.14 13.15 5.34
CA TYR A 325 -16.90 14.05 6.48
C TYR A 325 -17.42 15.47 6.19
N THR A 326 -16.97 16.04 5.08
CA THR A 326 -17.47 17.30 4.51
C THR A 326 -17.53 17.14 2.99
N GLY A 327 -18.26 17.99 2.28
CA GLY A 327 -18.42 17.87 0.83
C GLY A 327 -19.50 16.88 0.41
N ASN A 328 -19.23 16.05 -0.58
CA ASN A 328 -20.21 15.11 -1.14
C ASN A 328 -19.71 13.66 -1.09
N PRO A 329 -20.61 12.69 -0.85
CA PRO A 329 -20.26 11.28 -0.96
C PRO A 329 -20.10 10.85 -2.42
N PHE A 330 -19.35 9.78 -2.65
CA PHE A 330 -19.29 9.15 -3.96
C PHE A 330 -20.67 8.63 -4.38
N LYS A 331 -21.17 9.02 -5.56
CA LYS A 331 -22.42 8.50 -6.13
C LYS A 331 -22.20 7.16 -6.82
N THR A 332 -21.03 6.98 -7.44
CA THR A 332 -20.61 5.73 -8.08
C THR A 332 -19.45 5.15 -7.25
N ILE A 333 -19.70 3.97 -6.67
CA ILE A 333 -18.68 3.25 -5.89
C ILE A 333 -17.72 2.53 -6.82
N VAL A 334 -18.23 1.82 -7.84
CA VAL A 334 -17.41 1.12 -8.82
C VAL A 334 -17.88 1.43 -10.24
N ARG A 335 -16.95 1.69 -11.12
CA ARG A 335 -17.11 1.63 -12.57
C ARG A 335 -16.24 0.49 -13.08
N GLU A 336 -16.84 -0.56 -13.60
CA GLU A 336 -16.14 -1.70 -14.16
C GLU A 336 -16.44 -1.85 -15.64
N LYS A 337 -15.39 -2.00 -16.45
CA LYS A 337 -15.47 -2.24 -17.88
C LYS A 337 -14.71 -3.51 -18.24
N GLN A 338 -15.42 -4.47 -18.82
CA GLN A 338 -14.87 -5.74 -19.28
C GLN A 338 -15.29 -5.98 -20.75
N ASN A 339 -14.34 -6.18 -21.64
CA ASN A 339 -14.57 -6.46 -23.07
C ASN A 339 -15.54 -5.46 -23.74
N GLY A 340 -15.40 -4.17 -23.41
CA GLY A 340 -16.22 -3.09 -23.97
C GLY A 340 -17.57 -2.88 -23.27
N ILE A 341 -18.01 -3.79 -22.39
CA ILE A 341 -19.25 -3.65 -21.62
C ILE A 341 -18.90 -2.92 -20.31
N GLU A 342 -19.66 -1.87 -20.01
CA GLU A 342 -19.51 -1.10 -18.77
C GLU A 342 -20.68 -1.37 -17.82
N LYS A 343 -20.37 -1.55 -16.54
CA LYS A 343 -21.33 -1.65 -15.45
C LYS A 343 -20.94 -0.74 -14.29
N LEU A 344 -21.92 -0.26 -13.54
CA LEU A 344 -21.74 0.64 -12.41
C LEU A 344 -22.33 0.03 -11.15
N LEU A 345 -21.62 0.13 -10.03
CA LEU A 345 -22.15 -0.04 -8.69
C LEU A 345 -22.38 1.35 -8.10
N ARG A 346 -23.64 1.68 -7.84
CA ARG A 346 -24.02 2.97 -7.26
C ARG A 346 -24.11 2.89 -5.75
N ARG A 347 -24.00 4.05 -5.10
CA ARG A 347 -24.28 4.19 -3.68
C ARG A 347 -25.70 3.66 -3.35
N GLY A 348 -25.83 2.94 -2.22
CA GLY A 348 -27.09 2.27 -1.85
C GLY A 348 -27.24 0.86 -2.38
N GLU A 349 -26.44 0.46 -3.37
CA GLU A 349 -26.47 -0.88 -3.96
C GLU A 349 -25.40 -1.80 -3.35
N GLY A 350 -24.43 -1.25 -2.61
CA GLY A 350 -23.33 -2.05 -2.06
C GLY A 350 -22.19 -1.24 -1.42
N GLU A 351 -22.49 -0.25 -0.62
CA GLU A 351 -21.47 0.45 0.16
C GLU A 351 -20.88 -0.46 1.23
N THR A 352 -19.58 -0.36 1.43
CA THR A 352 -18.88 -1.04 2.52
C THR A 352 -18.99 -2.58 2.52
N VAL A 353 -19.06 -3.20 1.36
CA VAL A 353 -18.92 -4.65 1.20
C VAL A 353 -17.62 -4.98 0.48
N PRO A 354 -17.07 -6.19 0.65
CA PRO A 354 -16.00 -6.60 -0.23
C PRO A 354 -16.49 -6.63 -1.68
N TYR A 355 -15.71 -6.03 -2.58
CA TYR A 355 -15.97 -6.00 -4.01
C TYR A 355 -14.91 -6.81 -4.75
N VAL A 356 -15.31 -7.60 -5.70
CA VAL A 356 -14.40 -8.37 -6.55
C VAL A 356 -14.74 -8.17 -8.03
N ALA A 357 -13.70 -7.88 -8.81
CA ALA A 357 -13.71 -7.92 -10.27
C ALA A 357 -12.64 -8.89 -10.75
N GLU A 358 -12.88 -9.57 -11.83
CA GLU A 358 -11.93 -10.49 -12.46
C GLU A 358 -11.80 -10.15 -13.95
N ALA A 359 -10.56 -10.03 -14.43
CA ALA A 359 -10.33 -9.84 -15.85
C ALA A 359 -10.81 -11.08 -16.60
N HIS A 360 -11.80 -10.91 -17.45
CA HIS A 360 -12.20 -11.95 -18.37
C HIS A 360 -11.16 -12.04 -19.49
N ALA A 361 -10.58 -13.21 -19.70
CA ALA A 361 -9.72 -13.45 -20.84
C ALA A 361 -10.53 -13.12 -22.11
N GLY A 362 -10.28 -11.96 -22.67
CA GLY A 362 -10.88 -11.56 -23.93
C GLY A 362 -10.47 -12.59 -24.98
N ALA A 363 -11.41 -13.02 -25.80
CA ALA A 363 -11.07 -13.67 -27.04
C ALA A 363 -10.05 -12.78 -27.76
N LYS A 364 -8.86 -13.32 -28.03
CA LYS A 364 -7.81 -12.67 -28.81
C LYS A 364 -8.31 -12.36 -30.21
#